data_62ef59afdb411b690ad0a88ac73e5ef0
#
_entry.id   62ef59afdb411b690ad0a88ac73e5ef0
#
_cell.length_a   1.000
_cell.length_b   1.000
_cell.length_c   1.000
_cell.angle_alpha   90.00
_cell.angle_beta   90.00
_cell.angle_gamma   90.00
#
_symmetry.space_group_name_H-M   'P 1'
#
loop_
_entity.id
_entity.type
_entity.pdbx_description
1 polymer ?
#
loop_
_entity_poly.entity_id
_entity_poly.type
_entity_poly.pdbx_seq_one_letter_code
_entity_poly.pdbx_strand_id
1 'polypeptide(L)'
;MLVYLGIFLSIGIIIVTLYLVLNSKSSQKQFFEPKAIEKIDRYFADKIRDYSILDTAQNVKQIEQNITKIEQNATKNIIQIDENITQIDRLKDKINSDQSIKSQYNPPKKPIVDRPKLAIIIDDISTFHQAKKIKSLNLNITPSIFPPNDNYPNSARVAREFEFYMIHLPLEAMNYQAQEKNTLKVGDSSAKIESEISKIRSNFPKAIYINNHTGSKFTSDYDSLKKLFIAFKKHNMIFIDSYTTKDSKAKILSSEFGNKYLKRDVFIDNTKDEKAIINKLKEAIKIAQKSGFAIAIGHPYEQTFKALKSFKSELESQVDIMLLRDLYEIYN
;
A
#
# COMPACT_ATOMS: atom_id res chain seq x y z
N MET A 1 19.18 -2.42 -40.93
CA MET A 1 18.32 -1.26 -41.22
C MET A 1 16.86 -1.64 -41.46
N LEU A 2 16.56 -2.68 -42.28
CA LEU A 2 15.18 -3.14 -42.56
C LEU A 2 14.43 -3.74 -41.33
N VAL A 3 15.13 -4.39 -40.40
CA VAL A 3 14.51 -4.98 -39.19
C VAL A 3 14.04 -3.90 -38.21
N TYR A 4 14.79 -2.80 -38.11
CA TYR A 4 14.37 -1.66 -37.23
C TYR A 4 13.12 -0.96 -37.79
N LEU A 5 12.98 -0.87 -39.11
CA LEU A 5 11.80 -0.29 -39.73
C LEU A 5 10.54 -1.12 -39.44
N GLY A 6 10.64 -2.45 -39.43
CA GLY A 6 9.53 -3.36 -39.09
C GLY A 6 9.07 -3.25 -37.63
N ILE A 7 10.00 -3.10 -36.68
CA ILE A 7 9.68 -2.93 -35.24
C ILE A 7 9.02 -1.58 -34.97
N PHE A 8 9.48 -0.51 -35.61
CA PHE A 8 8.84 0.81 -35.51
C PHE A 8 7.44 0.85 -36.13
N LEU A 9 7.24 0.12 -37.24
CA LEU A 9 5.91 0.01 -37.86
C LEU A 9 4.94 -0.78 -36.96
N SER A 10 5.36 -1.89 -36.38
CA SER A 10 4.50 -2.71 -35.49
C SER A 10 4.14 -2.00 -34.19
N ILE A 11 5.07 -1.30 -33.56
CA ILE A 11 4.80 -0.49 -32.37
C ILE A 11 3.89 0.70 -32.70
N GLY A 12 4.11 1.36 -33.85
CA GLY A 12 3.25 2.43 -34.32
C GLY A 12 1.82 1.96 -34.61
N ILE A 13 1.64 0.76 -35.18
CA ILE A 13 0.33 0.16 -35.41
C ILE A 13 -0.38 -0.18 -34.09
N ILE A 14 0.33 -0.70 -33.11
CA ILE A 14 -0.24 -1.00 -31.78
C ILE A 14 -0.71 0.28 -31.08
N ILE A 15 0.08 1.34 -31.13
CA ILE A 15 -0.29 2.65 -30.54
C ILE A 15 -1.50 3.25 -31.25
N VAL A 16 -1.53 3.18 -32.58
CA VAL A 16 -2.67 3.66 -33.36
C VAL A 16 -3.91 2.82 -33.11
N THR A 17 -3.78 1.50 -33.00
CA THR A 17 -4.92 0.61 -32.74
C THR A 17 -5.46 0.84 -31.33
N LEU A 18 -4.60 0.99 -30.33
CA LEU A 18 -4.99 1.34 -28.98
C LEU A 18 -5.66 2.72 -28.91
N TYR A 19 -5.13 3.71 -29.62
CA TYR A 19 -5.73 5.04 -29.75
C TYR A 19 -7.10 5.01 -30.44
N LEU A 20 -7.27 4.22 -31.47
CA LEU A 20 -8.55 4.06 -32.17
C LEU A 20 -9.58 3.30 -31.32
N VAL A 21 -9.18 2.28 -30.58
CA VAL A 21 -10.04 1.55 -29.64
C VAL A 21 -10.49 2.45 -28.48
N LEU A 22 -9.61 3.26 -27.96
CA LEU A 22 -9.93 4.21 -26.87
C LEU A 22 -10.81 5.38 -27.35
N ASN A 23 -10.69 5.81 -28.61
CA ASN A 23 -11.51 6.89 -29.18
C ASN A 23 -12.85 6.44 -29.78
N SER A 24 -13.05 5.15 -30.05
CA SER A 24 -14.28 4.64 -30.66
C SER A 24 -15.49 4.61 -29.72
N LYS A 25 -15.30 4.74 -28.42
CA LYS A 25 -16.40 4.86 -27.43
C LYS A 25 -16.51 6.30 -26.95
N SER A 26 -17.48 7.03 -27.45
CA SER A 26 -17.69 8.49 -27.28
C SER A 26 -18.07 8.97 -25.88
N SER A 27 -17.70 8.27 -24.79
CA SER A 27 -18.12 8.62 -23.42
C SER A 27 -16.98 8.74 -22.39
N GLN A 28 -15.71 8.65 -22.77
CA GLN A 28 -14.60 8.72 -21.80
C GLN A 28 -13.54 9.76 -22.16
N LYS A 29 -13.95 10.99 -22.40
CA LYS A 29 -13.03 12.12 -22.66
C LYS A 29 -12.32 12.69 -21.41
N GLN A 30 -12.33 12.00 -20.27
CA GLN A 30 -11.91 12.63 -19.01
C GLN A 30 -10.75 11.96 -18.25
N PHE A 31 -10.08 10.93 -18.79
CA PHE A 31 -9.14 10.14 -17.97
C PHE A 31 -7.67 10.07 -18.39
N PHE A 32 -7.24 10.68 -19.47
CA PHE A 32 -5.80 10.67 -19.81
C PHE A 32 -5.30 12.06 -20.16
N GLU A 33 -4.52 12.68 -19.27
CA GLU A 33 -3.76 13.88 -19.57
C GLU A 33 -2.64 13.59 -20.59
N PRO A 34 -2.33 14.53 -21.52
CA PRO A 34 -1.24 14.40 -22.52
C PRO A 34 0.12 14.04 -21.92
N LYS A 35 0.39 14.44 -20.67
CA LYS A 35 1.61 14.09 -19.92
C LYS A 35 1.76 12.60 -19.59
N ALA A 36 0.68 11.82 -19.59
CA ALA A 36 0.74 10.39 -19.37
C ALA A 36 1.29 9.65 -20.60
N ILE A 37 0.93 10.11 -21.78
CA ILE A 37 1.42 9.56 -23.06
C ILE A 37 2.91 9.81 -23.22
N GLU A 38 3.38 11.03 -22.92
CA GLU A 38 4.81 11.38 -23.00
C GLU A 38 5.68 10.56 -21.99
N LYS A 39 5.13 10.20 -20.83
CA LYS A 39 5.81 9.30 -19.88
C LYS A 39 5.90 7.86 -20.37
N ILE A 40 4.86 7.38 -21.04
CA ILE A 40 4.83 6.05 -21.65
C ILE A 40 5.87 5.97 -22.78
N ASP A 41 5.95 6.99 -23.62
CA ASP A 41 6.94 7.05 -24.71
C ASP A 41 8.38 7.09 -24.19
N ARG A 42 8.68 7.85 -23.14
CA ARG A 42 10.00 7.85 -22.49
C ARG A 42 10.33 6.49 -21.84
N TYR A 43 9.38 5.87 -21.17
CA TYR A 43 9.58 4.55 -20.57
C TYR A 43 9.94 3.49 -21.62
N PHE A 44 9.24 3.50 -22.78
CA PHE A 44 9.57 2.58 -23.87
C PHE A 44 10.90 2.93 -24.55
N ALA A 45 11.22 4.20 -24.74
CA ALA A 45 12.50 4.62 -25.30
C ALA A 45 13.71 4.21 -24.43
N ASP A 46 13.62 4.35 -23.12
CA ASP A 46 14.66 3.91 -22.18
C ASP A 46 14.77 2.38 -22.13
N LYS A 47 13.64 1.66 -22.18
CA LYS A 47 13.65 0.20 -22.26
C LYS A 47 14.26 -0.32 -23.56
N ILE A 48 13.99 0.31 -24.69
CA ILE A 48 14.58 -0.06 -26.00
C ILE A 48 16.09 0.17 -25.98
N ARG A 49 16.58 1.20 -25.28
CA ARG A 49 18.03 1.47 -25.14
C ARG A 49 18.74 0.39 -24.33
N ASP A 50 18.11 -0.14 -23.29
CA ASP A 50 18.65 -1.23 -22.46
C ASP A 50 18.68 -2.57 -23.21
N TYR A 51 17.80 -2.79 -24.19
CA TYR A 51 17.74 -4.01 -25.01
C TYR A 51 18.66 -3.99 -26.24
N SER A 52 19.27 -2.85 -26.58
CA SER A 52 20.19 -2.76 -27.72
C SER A 52 21.54 -3.48 -27.54
N ILE A 53 21.74 -4.11 -26.38
CA ILE A 53 22.99 -4.82 -26.03
C ILE A 53 22.83 -6.36 -26.10
N LEU A 54 21.62 -6.90 -26.34
CA LEU A 54 21.40 -8.35 -26.41
C LEU A 54 20.94 -8.75 -27.80
N ASP A 55 21.93 -9.08 -28.60
CA ASP A 55 21.78 -9.67 -29.95
C ASP A 55 21.23 -11.11 -29.82
N THR A 56 20.05 -11.38 -30.40
CA THR A 56 19.74 -12.59 -31.18
C THR A 56 18.29 -12.64 -31.64
N ALA A 57 18.07 -13.08 -32.86
CA ALA A 57 16.75 -13.36 -33.49
C ALA A 57 15.83 -14.25 -32.62
N GLN A 58 16.41 -15.03 -31.70
CA GLN A 58 15.69 -15.88 -30.77
C GLN A 58 14.92 -15.10 -29.69
N ASN A 59 15.50 -14.01 -29.17
CA ASN A 59 14.87 -13.18 -28.16
C ASN A 59 13.72 -12.36 -28.73
N VAL A 60 13.84 -11.88 -29.97
CA VAL A 60 12.77 -11.17 -30.67
C VAL A 60 11.54 -12.09 -30.84
N LYS A 61 11.75 -13.33 -31.27
CA LYS A 61 10.68 -14.32 -31.44
C LYS A 61 9.97 -14.66 -30.11
N GLN A 62 10.72 -14.72 -29.01
CA GLN A 62 10.16 -14.94 -27.67
C GLN A 62 9.32 -13.74 -27.20
N ILE A 63 9.76 -12.52 -27.47
CA ILE A 63 9.02 -11.29 -27.16
C ILE A 63 7.71 -11.23 -27.95
N GLU A 64 7.73 -11.51 -29.24
CA GLU A 64 6.55 -11.55 -30.10
C GLU A 64 5.51 -12.58 -29.59
N GLN A 65 5.97 -13.78 -29.20
CA GLN A 65 5.09 -14.80 -28.61
C GLN A 65 4.48 -14.36 -27.29
N ASN A 66 5.24 -13.65 -26.44
CA ASN A 66 4.74 -13.13 -25.17
C ASN A 66 3.73 -12.01 -25.39
N ILE A 67 3.98 -11.11 -26.35
CA ILE A 67 3.04 -10.04 -26.73
C ILE A 67 1.72 -10.66 -27.21
N THR A 68 1.76 -11.64 -28.10
CA THR A 68 0.56 -12.32 -28.62
C THR A 68 -0.26 -12.98 -27.49
N LYS A 69 0.41 -13.60 -26.51
CA LYS A 69 -0.27 -14.18 -25.34
C LYS A 69 -0.93 -13.10 -24.45
N ILE A 70 -0.27 -11.96 -24.25
CA ILE A 70 -0.82 -10.84 -23.49
C ILE A 70 -2.05 -10.26 -24.18
N GLU A 71 -2.01 -10.08 -25.50
CA GLU A 71 -3.14 -9.59 -26.30
C GLU A 71 -4.33 -10.55 -26.24
N GLN A 72 -4.09 -11.87 -26.36
CA GLN A 72 -5.14 -12.88 -26.26
C GLN A 72 -5.79 -12.89 -24.85
N ASN A 73 -4.99 -12.75 -23.80
CA ASN A 73 -5.50 -12.69 -22.43
C ASN A 73 -6.29 -11.39 -22.18
N ALA A 74 -5.80 -10.26 -22.66
CA ALA A 74 -6.50 -8.98 -22.56
C ALA A 74 -7.86 -9.03 -23.30
N THR A 75 -7.89 -9.61 -24.50
CA THR A 75 -9.13 -9.77 -25.26
C THR A 75 -10.14 -10.67 -24.54
N LYS A 76 -9.69 -11.80 -23.98
CA LYS A 76 -10.57 -12.68 -23.18
C LYS A 76 -11.16 -11.97 -21.96
N ASN A 77 -10.34 -11.20 -21.25
CA ASN A 77 -10.80 -10.45 -20.07
C ASN A 77 -11.83 -9.37 -20.45
N ILE A 78 -11.63 -8.68 -21.59
CA ILE A 78 -12.58 -7.67 -22.08
C ILE A 78 -13.92 -8.33 -22.44
N ILE A 79 -13.92 -9.47 -23.11
CA ILE A 79 -15.14 -10.21 -23.46
C ILE A 79 -15.88 -10.62 -22.19
N GLN A 80 -15.18 -11.15 -21.18
CA GLN A 80 -15.78 -11.55 -19.92
C GLN A 80 -16.39 -10.37 -19.15
N ILE A 81 -15.78 -9.19 -19.20
CA ILE A 81 -16.32 -7.96 -18.60
C ILE A 81 -17.60 -7.53 -19.32
N ASP A 82 -17.63 -7.57 -20.64
CA ASP A 82 -18.83 -7.21 -21.44
C ASP A 82 -19.99 -8.17 -21.19
N GLU A 83 -19.73 -9.46 -21.04
CA GLU A 83 -20.74 -10.46 -20.67
C GLU A 83 -21.31 -10.19 -19.26
N ASN A 84 -20.45 -9.87 -18.30
CA ASN A 84 -20.86 -9.54 -16.93
C ASN A 84 -21.70 -8.26 -16.88
N ILE A 85 -21.31 -7.21 -17.63
CA ILE A 85 -22.09 -5.96 -17.76
C ILE A 85 -23.47 -6.25 -18.33
N THR A 86 -23.54 -7.04 -19.41
CA THR A 86 -24.81 -7.44 -20.03
C THR A 86 -25.72 -8.21 -19.07
N GLN A 87 -25.15 -9.07 -18.23
CA GLN A 87 -25.89 -9.80 -17.22
C GLN A 87 -26.42 -8.89 -16.10
N ILE A 88 -25.63 -7.91 -15.67
CA ILE A 88 -26.05 -6.90 -14.69
C ILE A 88 -27.21 -6.06 -15.24
N ASP A 89 -27.16 -5.63 -16.49
CA ASP A 89 -28.22 -4.83 -17.08
C ASP A 89 -29.52 -5.63 -17.24
N ARG A 90 -29.46 -6.90 -17.63
CA ARG A 90 -30.62 -7.80 -17.62
C ARG A 90 -31.23 -8.00 -16.23
N LEU A 91 -30.41 -8.04 -15.19
CA LEU A 91 -30.88 -8.13 -13.81
C LEU A 91 -31.55 -6.83 -13.34
N LYS A 92 -31.01 -5.67 -13.73
CA LYS A 92 -31.63 -4.35 -13.45
C LYS A 92 -33.02 -4.23 -14.13
N ASP A 93 -33.13 -4.68 -15.37
CA ASP A 93 -34.40 -4.63 -16.10
C ASP A 93 -35.45 -5.57 -15.46
N LYS A 94 -35.03 -6.78 -15.01
CA LYS A 94 -35.91 -7.69 -14.26
C LYS A 94 -36.37 -7.07 -12.93
N ILE A 95 -35.47 -6.44 -12.18
CA ILE A 95 -35.81 -5.77 -10.90
C ILE A 95 -36.80 -4.61 -11.13
N ASN A 96 -36.64 -3.87 -12.22
CA ASN A 96 -37.51 -2.72 -12.54
C ASN A 96 -38.90 -3.16 -13.07
N SER A 97 -39.02 -4.34 -13.70
CA SER A 97 -40.26 -4.84 -14.29
C SER A 97 -41.13 -5.66 -13.31
N ASP A 98 -40.54 -6.14 -12.22
CA ASP A 98 -41.28 -7.03 -11.29
C ASP A 98 -41.93 -6.23 -10.15
N GLN A 99 -43.21 -5.86 -10.38
CA GLN A 99 -44.04 -5.18 -9.35
C GLN A 99 -44.39 -6.10 -8.16
N SER A 100 -44.17 -7.40 -8.26
CA SER A 100 -44.46 -8.36 -7.17
C SER A 100 -43.44 -8.28 -6.04
N ILE A 101 -42.21 -7.79 -6.34
CA ILE A 101 -41.16 -7.62 -5.33
C ILE A 101 -41.48 -6.47 -4.36
N LYS A 102 -42.31 -5.50 -4.76
CA LYS A 102 -42.68 -4.36 -3.89
C LYS A 102 -43.65 -4.70 -2.77
N SER A 103 -44.38 -5.82 -2.85
CA SER A 103 -45.40 -6.16 -1.84
C SER A 103 -44.92 -7.10 -0.72
N GLN A 104 -43.71 -7.67 -0.85
CA GLN A 104 -43.12 -8.57 0.17
C GLN A 104 -41.83 -8.00 0.80
N TYR A 105 -41.57 -6.71 0.64
CA TYR A 105 -40.44 -6.07 1.31
C TYR A 105 -40.73 -5.97 2.81
N ASN A 106 -40.41 -7.01 3.53
CA ASN A 106 -40.09 -6.90 4.94
C ASN A 106 -38.73 -6.14 4.97
N PRO A 107 -38.68 -4.95 5.61
CA PRO A 107 -37.40 -4.27 5.73
C PRO A 107 -36.42 -5.26 6.34
N PRO A 108 -35.22 -5.44 5.74
CA PRO A 108 -34.23 -6.32 6.31
C PRO A 108 -34.05 -5.89 7.78
N LYS A 109 -34.04 -6.87 8.69
CA LYS A 109 -33.50 -6.65 10.04
C LYS A 109 -32.32 -5.75 9.85
N LYS A 110 -32.30 -4.55 10.54
CA LYS A 110 -31.26 -3.50 10.42
C LYS A 110 -29.96 -4.10 9.87
N PRO A 111 -29.44 -3.66 8.74
CA PRO A 111 -28.20 -4.25 8.21
C PRO A 111 -27.29 -4.34 9.42
N ILE A 112 -26.61 -5.46 9.61
CA ILE A 112 -25.50 -5.56 10.54
C ILE A 112 -24.58 -4.47 10.03
N VAL A 113 -24.68 -3.28 10.61
CA VAL A 113 -23.82 -2.14 10.25
C VAL A 113 -22.45 -2.63 10.66
N ASP A 114 -21.67 -3.03 9.65
CA ASP A 114 -20.33 -3.49 9.92
C ASP A 114 -19.63 -2.36 10.68
N ARG A 115 -19.29 -2.64 11.94
CA ARG A 115 -18.75 -1.60 12.83
C ARG A 115 -17.49 -1.03 12.19
N PRO A 116 -17.28 0.30 12.24
CA PRO A 116 -16.08 0.90 11.69
C PRO A 116 -14.83 0.29 12.33
N LYS A 117 -13.77 0.09 11.54
CA LYS A 117 -12.56 -0.59 11.95
C LYS A 117 -11.46 0.42 12.27
N LEU A 118 -10.70 0.17 13.32
CA LEU A 118 -9.56 1.02 13.69
C LEU A 118 -8.33 0.15 13.92
N ALA A 119 -7.28 0.35 13.12
CA ALA A 119 -5.97 -0.19 13.40
C ALA A 119 -5.14 0.87 14.15
N ILE A 120 -4.61 0.51 15.32
CA ILE A 120 -3.71 1.36 16.10
C ILE A 120 -2.32 0.75 16.02
N ILE A 121 -1.36 1.49 15.47
CA ILE A 121 0.04 1.11 15.37
C ILE A 121 0.83 1.91 16.41
N ILE A 122 1.69 1.25 17.17
CA ILE A 122 2.66 1.91 18.04
C ILE A 122 4.05 1.69 17.45
N ASP A 123 4.62 2.76 16.91
CA ASP A 123 5.95 2.80 16.31
C ASP A 123 7.06 2.84 17.37
N ASP A 124 8.33 2.83 16.98
CA ASP A 124 9.53 2.94 17.81
C ASP A 124 9.68 1.86 18.90
N ILE A 125 9.09 0.69 18.69
CA ILE A 125 9.21 -0.40 19.67
C ILE A 125 10.58 -1.05 19.56
N SER A 126 11.30 -1.14 20.69
CA SER A 126 12.66 -1.69 20.74
C SER A 126 13.01 -2.38 22.06
N THR A 127 12.16 -2.25 23.11
CA THR A 127 12.45 -2.76 24.46
C THR A 127 11.35 -3.68 25.00
N PHE A 128 11.73 -4.63 25.86
CA PHE A 128 10.78 -5.50 26.57
C PHE A 128 9.80 -4.73 27.47
N HIS A 129 10.25 -3.57 27.98
CA HIS A 129 9.40 -2.71 28.81
C HIS A 129 8.22 -2.14 27.97
N GLN A 130 8.50 -1.66 26.76
CA GLN A 130 7.48 -1.18 25.84
C GLN A 130 6.53 -2.33 25.43
N ALA A 131 7.07 -3.51 25.15
CA ALA A 131 6.26 -4.69 24.81
C ALA A 131 5.29 -5.05 25.96
N LYS A 132 5.78 -5.06 27.22
CA LYS A 132 4.95 -5.31 28.39
C LYS A 132 3.82 -4.26 28.53
N LYS A 133 4.12 -2.99 28.28
CA LYS A 133 3.11 -1.92 28.31
C LYS A 133 2.02 -2.11 27.23
N ILE A 134 2.40 -2.41 26.00
CA ILE A 134 1.42 -2.70 24.94
C ILE A 134 0.51 -3.85 25.36
N LYS A 135 1.07 -4.97 25.81
CA LYS A 135 0.28 -6.12 26.27
C LYS A 135 -0.67 -5.78 27.41
N SER A 136 -0.25 -4.91 28.33
CA SER A 136 -1.07 -4.51 29.48
C SER A 136 -2.30 -3.67 29.13
N LEU A 137 -2.38 -3.10 27.91
CA LEU A 137 -3.56 -2.40 27.43
C LEU A 137 -4.72 -3.36 27.15
N ASN A 138 -4.41 -4.63 26.86
CA ASN A 138 -5.40 -5.63 26.42
C ASN A 138 -6.27 -5.07 25.27
N LEU A 139 -5.62 -4.54 24.26
CA LEU A 139 -6.17 -4.02 23.00
C LEU A 139 -5.41 -4.65 21.83
N ASN A 140 -6.07 -4.79 20.69
CA ASN A 140 -5.44 -5.25 19.44
C ASN A 140 -4.52 -4.16 18.84
N ILE A 141 -3.41 -3.88 19.54
CA ILE A 141 -2.39 -2.92 19.09
C ILE A 141 -1.39 -3.63 18.18
N THR A 142 -1.07 -3.02 17.07
CA THR A 142 0.00 -3.45 16.17
C THR A 142 1.33 -2.79 16.57
N PRO A 143 2.29 -3.52 17.14
CA PRO A 143 3.62 -2.96 17.39
C PRO A 143 4.42 -2.89 16.11
N SER A 144 5.11 -1.77 15.90
CA SER A 144 6.07 -1.59 14.81
C SER A 144 7.48 -1.42 15.39
N ILE A 145 8.37 -2.34 15.03
CA ILE A 145 9.61 -2.63 15.76
C ILE A 145 10.81 -2.18 14.95
N PHE A 146 11.72 -1.45 15.55
CA PHE A 146 12.98 -1.06 14.93
C PHE A 146 13.84 -2.30 14.57
N PRO A 147 14.49 -2.28 13.40
CA PRO A 147 15.56 -3.23 13.10
C PRO A 147 16.69 -3.15 14.15
N PRO A 148 17.34 -4.29 14.49
CA PRO A 148 18.45 -4.27 15.43
C PRO A 148 19.58 -3.36 14.94
N ASN A 149 20.11 -2.56 15.86
CA ASN A 149 21.33 -1.78 15.71
C ASN A 149 21.98 -1.61 17.10
N ASP A 150 23.08 -0.85 17.19
CA ASP A 150 23.78 -0.67 18.48
C ASP A 150 22.91 0.00 19.56
N ASN A 151 21.91 0.82 19.17
CA ASN A 151 20.98 1.45 20.10
C ASN A 151 19.86 0.47 20.52
N TYR A 152 19.51 -0.48 19.64
CA TYR A 152 18.40 -1.42 19.84
C TYR A 152 18.81 -2.88 19.62
N PRO A 153 19.87 -3.39 20.29
CA PRO A 153 20.45 -4.70 19.95
C PRO A 153 19.49 -5.87 20.19
N ASN A 154 18.50 -5.69 21.05
CA ASN A 154 17.54 -6.73 21.40
C ASN A 154 16.18 -6.63 20.67
N SER A 155 15.98 -5.68 19.75
CA SER A 155 14.66 -5.43 19.15
C SER A 155 14.08 -6.66 18.44
N ALA A 156 14.90 -7.48 17.77
CA ALA A 156 14.47 -8.74 17.17
C ALA A 156 14.00 -9.78 18.23
N ARG A 157 14.52 -9.72 19.45
CA ARG A 157 14.04 -10.57 20.55
C ARG A 157 12.72 -10.03 21.12
N VAL A 158 12.58 -8.70 21.19
CA VAL A 158 11.33 -8.02 21.59
C VAL A 158 10.18 -8.39 20.66
N ALA A 159 10.43 -8.53 19.36
CA ALA A 159 9.42 -8.96 18.39
C ALA A 159 8.78 -10.32 18.74
N ARG A 160 9.52 -11.22 19.39
CA ARG A 160 9.02 -12.55 19.79
C ARG A 160 7.99 -12.50 20.91
N GLU A 161 7.87 -11.35 21.57
CA GLU A 161 6.83 -11.09 22.57
C GLU A 161 5.43 -10.94 21.96
N PHE A 162 5.33 -10.79 20.64
CA PHE A 162 4.09 -10.57 19.93
C PHE A 162 3.82 -11.69 18.92
N GLU A 163 2.57 -12.06 18.79
CA GLU A 163 2.13 -12.98 17.73
C GLU A 163 2.22 -12.31 16.36
N PHE A 164 1.87 -11.04 16.29
CA PHE A 164 1.94 -10.20 15.10
C PHE A 164 2.65 -8.88 15.39
N TYR A 165 3.49 -8.44 14.47
CA TYR A 165 4.23 -7.19 14.53
C TYR A 165 4.58 -6.69 13.12
N MET A 166 4.90 -5.40 13.02
CA MET A 166 5.46 -4.74 11.84
C MET A 166 6.93 -4.37 12.09
N ILE A 167 7.61 -3.99 11.02
CA ILE A 167 8.96 -3.42 11.10
C ILE A 167 8.89 -1.92 10.83
N HIS A 168 9.53 -1.15 11.71
CA HIS A 168 9.66 0.30 11.61
C HIS A 168 10.99 0.65 10.95
N LEU A 169 10.98 0.83 9.61
CA LEU A 169 12.17 0.96 8.81
C LEU A 169 12.66 2.42 8.75
N PRO A 170 13.90 2.73 9.22
CA PRO A 170 14.45 4.07 9.11
C PRO A 170 14.71 4.49 7.66
N LEU A 171 14.05 5.56 7.24
CA LEU A 171 14.19 6.17 5.92
C LEU A 171 14.54 7.65 6.04
N GLU A 172 15.31 8.20 5.07
CA GLU A 172 15.80 9.58 5.08
C GLU A 172 14.67 10.61 5.09
N ALA A 173 14.72 11.55 6.04
CA ALA A 173 13.81 12.68 6.15
C ALA A 173 14.40 13.94 5.51
N MET A 174 13.54 14.91 5.14
CA MET A 174 13.98 16.20 4.55
C MET A 174 14.73 17.05 5.57
N ASN A 175 14.22 17.17 6.79
CA ASN A 175 14.69 18.16 7.79
C ASN A 175 15.09 17.53 9.13
N TYR A 176 15.37 16.24 9.18
CA TYR A 176 15.73 15.54 10.42
C TYR A 176 17.20 15.14 10.41
N GLN A 177 18.00 15.72 11.31
CA GLN A 177 19.45 15.50 11.35
C GLN A 177 19.89 14.29 12.18
N ALA A 178 19.13 13.94 13.24
CA ALA A 178 19.45 12.82 14.11
C ALA A 178 18.90 11.49 13.56
N GLN A 179 19.37 11.10 12.38
CA GLN A 179 18.91 9.87 11.72
C GLN A 179 19.41 8.61 12.45
N GLU A 180 18.59 7.57 12.44
CA GLU A 180 18.99 6.25 12.93
C GLU A 180 20.15 5.67 12.11
N LYS A 181 20.99 4.83 12.75
CA LYS A 181 22.23 4.34 12.13
C LYS A 181 22.01 3.66 10.77
N ASN A 182 21.02 2.84 10.63
CA ASN A 182 20.76 2.07 9.40
C ASN A 182 19.73 2.74 8.46
N THR A 183 19.62 4.07 8.53
CA THR A 183 18.70 4.83 7.66
C THR A 183 19.06 4.66 6.20
N LEU A 184 18.10 4.18 5.40
CA LEU A 184 18.21 4.17 3.94
C LEU A 184 18.03 5.59 3.39
N LYS A 185 18.92 5.98 2.45
CA LYS A 185 18.99 7.33 1.91
C LYS A 185 18.65 7.39 0.43
N VAL A 186 18.15 8.52 0.00
CA VAL A 186 17.99 8.81 -1.43
C VAL A 186 19.33 8.64 -2.15
N GLY A 187 19.33 7.93 -3.27
CA GLY A 187 20.51 7.59 -4.02
C GLY A 187 21.24 6.32 -3.58
N ASP A 188 20.84 5.68 -2.49
CA ASP A 188 21.39 4.36 -2.13
C ASP A 188 21.23 3.36 -3.28
N SER A 189 22.26 2.53 -3.46
CA SER A 189 22.25 1.49 -4.50
C SER A 189 21.22 0.40 -4.19
N SER A 190 20.71 -0.25 -5.24
CA SER A 190 19.82 -1.41 -5.08
C SER A 190 20.45 -2.51 -4.24
N ALA A 191 21.76 -2.74 -4.36
CA ALA A 191 22.48 -3.73 -3.57
C ALA A 191 22.51 -3.38 -2.07
N LYS A 192 22.66 -2.10 -1.70
CA LYS A 192 22.63 -1.65 -0.31
C LYS A 192 21.22 -1.83 0.28
N ILE A 193 20.19 -1.38 -0.45
CA ILE A 193 18.79 -1.53 -0.03
C ILE A 193 18.43 -3.02 0.14
N GLU A 194 18.75 -3.84 -0.84
CA GLU A 194 18.54 -5.30 -0.79
C GLU A 194 19.25 -5.95 0.40
N SER A 195 20.51 -5.57 0.66
CA SER A 195 21.26 -6.09 1.81
C SER A 195 20.58 -5.77 3.14
N GLU A 196 20.05 -4.55 3.29
CA GLU A 196 19.36 -4.15 4.52
C GLU A 196 18.02 -4.91 4.70
N ILE A 197 17.22 -5.05 3.64
CA ILE A 197 15.97 -5.81 3.69
C ILE A 197 16.22 -7.30 3.92
N SER A 198 17.29 -7.87 3.37
CA SER A 198 17.70 -9.25 3.64
C SER A 198 18.07 -9.47 5.11
N LYS A 199 18.79 -8.52 5.75
CA LYS A 199 19.08 -8.57 7.19
C LYS A 199 17.80 -8.50 8.02
N ILE A 200 16.87 -7.60 7.64
CA ILE A 200 15.56 -7.50 8.30
C ILE A 200 14.82 -8.84 8.21
N ARG A 201 14.75 -9.45 7.02
CA ARG A 201 14.12 -10.77 6.84
C ARG A 201 14.76 -11.84 7.73
N SER A 202 16.09 -11.84 7.87
CA SER A 202 16.82 -12.80 8.71
C SER A 202 16.51 -12.60 10.20
N ASN A 203 16.42 -11.36 10.66
CA ASN A 203 16.12 -11.03 12.05
C ASN A 203 14.62 -11.22 12.40
N PHE A 204 13.73 -11.03 11.42
CA PHE A 204 12.28 -11.02 11.59
C PHE A 204 11.60 -11.93 10.55
N PRO A 205 11.77 -13.25 10.65
CA PRO A 205 11.29 -14.19 9.61
C PRO A 205 9.77 -14.19 9.41
N LYS A 206 9.00 -13.75 10.41
CA LYS A 206 7.53 -13.66 10.35
C LYS A 206 7.01 -12.28 9.91
N ALA A 207 7.87 -11.27 9.77
CA ALA A 207 7.42 -9.93 9.38
C ALA A 207 6.94 -9.90 7.94
N ILE A 208 5.74 -9.39 7.73
CA ILE A 208 5.16 -9.17 6.40
C ILE A 208 5.04 -7.66 6.14
N TYR A 209 4.63 -6.89 7.12
CA TYR A 209 4.33 -5.46 6.97
C TYR A 209 5.47 -4.61 7.50
N ILE A 210 5.78 -3.56 6.76
CA ILE A 210 6.82 -2.58 7.08
C ILE A 210 6.23 -1.18 6.94
N ASN A 211 6.45 -0.31 7.91
CA ASN A 211 6.20 1.11 7.77
C ASN A 211 7.49 1.93 7.95
N ASN A 212 7.47 3.18 7.58
CA ASN A 212 8.66 4.02 7.64
C ASN A 212 8.74 4.80 8.95
N HIS A 213 9.93 4.72 9.60
CA HIS A 213 10.39 5.71 10.57
C HIS A 213 10.91 6.93 9.81
N THR A 214 10.35 8.12 10.09
CA THR A 214 10.62 9.33 9.32
C THR A 214 10.39 9.13 7.80
N GLY A 215 11.33 9.43 6.94
CA GLY A 215 11.29 9.03 5.53
C GLY A 215 10.66 10.04 4.57
N SER A 216 10.37 11.26 4.99
CA SER A 216 9.72 12.26 4.11
C SER A 216 10.48 12.54 2.82
N LYS A 217 11.82 12.50 2.83
CA LYS A 217 12.66 12.65 1.64
C LYS A 217 12.68 11.38 0.81
N PHE A 218 12.87 10.22 1.45
CA PHE A 218 12.98 8.95 0.75
C PHE A 218 11.67 8.55 0.07
N THR A 219 10.53 8.70 0.75
CA THR A 219 9.23 8.32 0.20
C THR A 219 8.74 9.26 -0.89
N SER A 220 9.26 10.50 -0.97
CA SER A 220 8.96 11.43 -2.06
C SER A 220 9.82 11.18 -3.31
N ASP A 221 10.95 10.46 -3.20
CA ASP A 221 11.82 10.09 -4.31
C ASP A 221 11.34 8.76 -4.93
N TYR A 222 10.83 8.84 -6.16
CA TYR A 222 10.24 7.68 -6.84
C TYR A 222 11.27 6.56 -7.06
N ASP A 223 12.48 6.90 -7.51
CA ASP A 223 13.47 5.90 -7.90
C ASP A 223 14.02 5.15 -6.69
N SER A 224 14.31 5.86 -5.59
CA SER A 224 14.78 5.24 -4.35
C SER A 224 13.68 4.36 -3.73
N LEU A 225 12.45 4.86 -3.68
CA LEU A 225 11.33 4.09 -3.16
C LEU A 225 11.00 2.87 -4.03
N LYS A 226 11.13 2.98 -5.36
CA LYS A 226 10.96 1.85 -6.28
C LYS A 226 11.98 0.75 -6.05
N LYS A 227 13.26 1.08 -5.82
CA LYS A 227 14.28 0.10 -5.44
C LYS A 227 13.89 -0.63 -4.16
N LEU A 228 13.34 0.09 -3.18
CA LEU A 228 12.85 -0.51 -1.94
C LEU A 228 11.66 -1.45 -2.17
N PHE A 229 10.70 -1.07 -3.02
CA PHE A 229 9.57 -1.94 -3.37
C PHE A 229 10.01 -3.21 -4.12
N ILE A 230 11.06 -3.13 -4.96
CA ILE A 230 11.67 -4.32 -5.59
C ILE A 230 12.22 -5.26 -4.52
N ALA A 231 12.97 -4.73 -3.53
CA ALA A 231 13.48 -5.52 -2.42
C ALA A 231 12.34 -6.11 -1.58
N PHE A 232 11.30 -5.34 -1.27
CA PHE A 232 10.13 -5.85 -0.56
C PHE A 232 9.44 -7.01 -1.29
N LYS A 233 9.22 -6.88 -2.60
CA LYS A 233 8.65 -7.96 -3.42
C LYS A 233 9.47 -9.24 -3.33
N LYS A 234 10.80 -9.13 -3.43
CA LYS A 234 11.71 -10.28 -3.33
C LYS A 234 11.63 -10.98 -1.98
N HIS A 235 11.38 -10.24 -0.90
CA HIS A 235 11.30 -10.75 0.46
C HIS A 235 9.87 -10.95 0.98
N ASN A 236 8.85 -10.89 0.11
CA ASN A 236 7.43 -11.00 0.48
C ASN A 236 7.04 -10.03 1.61
N MET A 237 7.40 -8.75 1.44
CA MET A 237 7.08 -7.68 2.38
C MET A 237 6.16 -6.66 1.73
N ILE A 238 5.30 -6.03 2.53
CA ILE A 238 4.29 -5.06 2.13
C ILE A 238 4.53 -3.75 2.85
N PHE A 239 4.54 -2.65 2.10
CA PHE A 239 4.74 -1.31 2.66
C PHE A 239 3.41 -0.71 3.11
N ILE A 240 3.41 -0.17 4.34
CA ILE A 240 2.35 0.65 4.91
C ILE A 240 2.92 2.06 5.10
N ASP A 241 2.32 3.05 4.47
CA ASP A 241 2.87 4.40 4.45
C ASP A 241 2.57 5.16 5.75
N SER A 242 3.60 5.45 6.57
CA SER A 242 3.45 6.32 7.75
C SER A 242 3.06 7.76 7.35
N TYR A 243 3.05 8.07 6.05
CA TYR A 243 2.58 9.30 5.44
C TYR A 243 3.19 10.55 6.07
N THR A 244 4.52 10.56 6.18
CA THR A 244 5.32 11.66 6.74
C THR A 244 5.46 12.84 5.78
N THR A 245 5.02 12.69 4.54
CA THR A 245 4.91 13.74 3.51
C THR A 245 3.71 13.48 2.60
N LYS A 246 3.06 14.57 2.15
CA LYS A 246 2.00 14.51 1.13
C LYS A 246 2.52 14.10 -0.26
N ASP A 247 3.83 14.24 -0.49
CA ASP A 247 4.48 13.99 -1.77
C ASP A 247 4.93 12.51 -1.93
N SER A 248 4.56 11.65 -0.97
CA SER A 248 4.89 10.22 -0.98
C SER A 248 4.47 9.55 -2.30
N LYS A 249 5.38 8.77 -2.88
CA LYS A 249 5.17 7.97 -4.09
C LYS A 249 4.65 6.56 -3.78
N ALA A 250 4.42 6.24 -2.49
CA ALA A 250 4.01 4.91 -2.07
C ALA A 250 2.68 4.47 -2.69
N LYS A 251 1.72 5.38 -2.89
CA LYS A 251 0.45 5.06 -3.52
C LYS A 251 0.63 4.54 -4.96
N ILE A 252 1.45 5.24 -5.75
CA ILE A 252 1.72 4.87 -7.15
C ILE A 252 2.45 3.52 -7.20
N LEU A 253 3.48 3.36 -6.37
CA LEU A 253 4.27 2.13 -6.33
C LEU A 253 3.47 0.94 -5.78
N SER A 254 2.61 1.13 -4.78
CA SER A 254 1.72 0.05 -4.32
C SER A 254 0.88 -0.49 -5.49
N SER A 255 0.31 0.39 -6.31
CA SER A 255 -0.45 0.00 -7.50
C SER A 255 0.42 -0.71 -8.54
N GLU A 256 1.64 -0.20 -8.84
CA GLU A 256 2.56 -0.82 -9.79
C GLU A 256 2.99 -2.23 -9.37
N PHE A 257 3.10 -2.47 -8.07
CA PHE A 257 3.52 -3.77 -7.51
C PHE A 257 2.34 -4.69 -7.16
N GLY A 258 1.10 -4.28 -7.42
CA GLY A 258 -0.10 -5.06 -7.16
C GLY A 258 -0.46 -5.17 -5.68
N ASN A 259 -0.02 -4.21 -4.86
CA ASN A 259 -0.33 -4.15 -3.44
C ASN A 259 -1.47 -3.16 -3.16
N LYS A 260 -2.26 -3.44 -2.13
CA LYS A 260 -3.20 -2.45 -1.57
C LYS A 260 -2.41 -1.30 -0.95
N TYR A 261 -2.85 -0.06 -1.16
CA TYR A 261 -2.23 1.10 -0.53
C TYR A 261 -2.94 1.46 0.76
N LEU A 262 -2.30 1.21 1.88
CA LEU A 262 -2.72 1.71 3.18
C LEU A 262 -1.72 2.75 3.71
N LYS A 263 -2.26 3.78 4.34
CA LYS A 263 -1.48 4.85 4.94
C LYS A 263 -2.05 5.27 6.29
N ARG A 264 -1.24 5.93 7.08
CA ARG A 264 -1.71 6.58 8.31
C ARG A 264 -2.75 7.67 7.99
N ASP A 265 -3.84 7.64 8.71
CA ASP A 265 -4.86 8.70 8.70
C ASP A 265 -4.61 9.71 9.82
N VAL A 266 -4.29 9.25 11.02
CA VAL A 266 -4.09 10.12 12.19
C VAL A 266 -2.77 9.81 12.88
N PHE A 267 -2.02 10.86 13.21
CA PHE A 267 -0.89 10.80 14.14
C PHE A 267 -1.40 11.21 15.53
N ILE A 268 -1.39 10.27 16.51
CA ILE A 268 -2.14 10.50 17.75
C ILE A 268 -1.37 11.27 18.82
N ASP A 269 -0.05 11.30 18.79
CA ASP A 269 0.80 11.81 19.86
C ASP A 269 1.88 12.82 19.42
N ASN A 270 1.61 13.60 18.37
CA ASN A 270 2.43 14.77 18.01
C ASN A 270 2.58 15.73 19.18
N THR A 271 1.53 15.86 20.01
CA THR A 271 1.55 16.53 21.29
C THR A 271 1.51 15.48 22.39
N LYS A 272 2.57 15.42 23.22
CA LYS A 272 2.70 14.45 24.32
C LYS A 272 1.83 14.86 25.53
N ASP A 273 0.53 14.98 25.31
CA ASP A 273 -0.49 15.31 26.31
C ASP A 273 -1.66 14.34 26.19
N GLU A 274 -2.11 13.78 27.33
CA GLU A 274 -3.14 12.75 27.34
C GLU A 274 -4.46 13.22 26.70
N LYS A 275 -4.89 14.46 26.98
CA LYS A 275 -6.14 15.00 26.43
C LYS A 275 -6.01 15.23 24.93
N ALA A 276 -4.87 15.75 24.47
CA ALA A 276 -4.59 15.95 23.05
C ALA A 276 -4.61 14.61 22.31
N ILE A 277 -4.02 13.56 22.88
CA ILE A 277 -4.02 12.20 22.32
C ILE A 277 -5.44 11.63 22.23
N ILE A 278 -6.24 11.76 23.30
CA ILE A 278 -7.66 11.35 23.29
C ILE A 278 -8.44 12.07 22.17
N ASN A 279 -8.21 13.36 21.98
CA ASN A 279 -8.86 14.12 20.89
C ASN A 279 -8.46 13.56 19.50
N LYS A 280 -7.19 13.15 19.33
CA LYS A 280 -6.74 12.49 18.09
C LYS A 280 -7.31 11.09 17.91
N LEU A 281 -7.51 10.33 18.98
CA LEU A 281 -8.24 9.06 18.93
C LEU A 281 -9.71 9.26 18.52
N LYS A 282 -10.38 10.29 19.02
CA LYS A 282 -11.73 10.68 18.58
C LYS A 282 -11.77 11.09 17.10
N GLU A 283 -10.73 11.77 16.59
CA GLU A 283 -10.57 12.07 15.17
C GLU A 283 -10.47 10.79 14.34
N ALA A 284 -9.65 9.81 14.78
CA ALA A 284 -9.51 8.53 14.11
C ALA A 284 -10.84 7.73 14.07
N ILE A 285 -11.60 7.75 15.15
CA ILE A 285 -12.96 7.17 15.20
C ILE A 285 -13.87 7.81 14.15
N LYS A 286 -13.89 9.16 14.07
CA LYS A 286 -14.71 9.87 13.07
C LYS A 286 -14.33 9.52 11.64
N ILE A 287 -13.03 9.37 11.36
CA ILE A 287 -12.56 8.92 10.05
C ILE A 287 -13.03 7.50 9.78
N ALA A 288 -12.86 6.58 10.74
CA ALA A 288 -13.33 5.20 10.60
C ALA A 288 -14.84 5.12 10.35
N GLN A 289 -15.65 5.92 11.08
CA GLN A 289 -17.10 6.00 10.89
C GLN A 289 -17.48 6.51 9.49
N LYS A 290 -16.70 7.42 8.92
CA LYS A 290 -16.95 7.99 7.59
C LYS A 290 -16.49 7.07 6.45
N SER A 291 -15.34 6.42 6.61
CA SER A 291 -14.63 5.69 5.54
C SER A 291 -14.70 4.17 5.69
N GLY A 292 -15.35 3.65 6.77
CA GLY A 292 -15.37 2.25 7.12
C GLY A 292 -14.18 1.81 7.98
N PHE A 293 -13.03 2.46 7.84
CA PHE A 293 -11.83 2.19 8.65
C PHE A 293 -10.94 3.43 8.82
N ALA A 294 -9.99 3.36 9.78
CA ALA A 294 -8.89 4.30 9.91
C ALA A 294 -7.62 3.61 10.44
N ILE A 295 -6.46 4.20 10.17
CA ILE A 295 -5.17 3.81 10.71
C ILE A 295 -4.62 4.96 11.55
N ALA A 296 -4.44 4.71 12.83
CA ALA A 296 -3.86 5.64 13.79
C ALA A 296 -2.44 5.18 14.15
N ILE A 297 -1.46 6.10 14.15
CA ILE A 297 -0.09 5.82 14.56
C ILE A 297 0.26 6.67 15.76
N GLY A 298 0.90 6.07 16.75
CA GLY A 298 1.52 6.72 17.89
C GLY A 298 2.84 6.08 18.28
N HIS A 299 3.45 6.59 19.37
CA HIS A 299 4.74 6.13 19.88
C HIS A 299 4.60 5.64 21.33
N PRO A 300 5.61 4.94 21.88
CA PRO A 300 5.53 4.33 23.19
C PRO A 300 5.78 5.33 24.34
N TYR A 301 5.15 6.53 24.24
CA TYR A 301 5.20 7.51 25.31
C TYR A 301 4.25 7.13 26.46
N GLU A 302 4.60 7.55 27.68
CA GLU A 302 3.75 7.35 28.86
C GLU A 302 2.35 7.92 28.67
N GLN A 303 2.26 9.08 28.04
CA GLN A 303 1.00 9.76 27.78
C GLN A 303 0.14 8.99 26.79
N THR A 304 0.77 8.36 25.77
CA THR A 304 0.09 7.52 24.79
C THR A 304 -0.54 6.29 25.46
N PHE A 305 0.24 5.61 26.30
CA PHE A 305 -0.29 4.46 27.07
C PHE A 305 -1.39 4.86 28.05
N LYS A 306 -1.25 6.00 28.74
CA LYS A 306 -2.29 6.53 29.64
C LYS A 306 -3.58 6.84 28.85
N ALA A 307 -3.47 7.56 27.75
CA ALA A 307 -4.61 7.90 26.89
C ALA A 307 -5.32 6.65 26.34
N LEU A 308 -4.58 5.68 25.82
CA LEU A 308 -5.16 4.43 25.33
C LEU A 308 -5.85 3.65 26.46
N LYS A 309 -5.28 3.63 27.66
CA LYS A 309 -5.87 2.95 28.82
C LYS A 309 -7.14 3.66 29.32
N SER A 310 -7.09 4.98 29.51
CA SER A 310 -8.23 5.75 30.03
C SER A 310 -9.40 5.84 29.04
N PHE A 311 -9.10 5.84 27.73
CA PHE A 311 -10.09 5.95 26.66
C PHE A 311 -10.53 4.60 26.07
N LYS A 312 -10.04 3.47 26.61
CA LYS A 312 -10.27 2.12 26.10
C LYS A 312 -11.76 1.80 25.89
N SER A 313 -12.57 1.96 26.92
CA SER A 313 -14.00 1.62 26.88
C SER A 313 -14.75 2.42 25.80
N GLU A 314 -14.38 3.68 25.64
CA GLU A 314 -14.95 4.54 24.61
C GLU A 314 -14.54 4.06 23.20
N LEU A 315 -13.27 3.72 22.99
CA LEU A 315 -12.78 3.14 21.74
C LEU A 315 -13.56 1.86 21.39
N GLU A 316 -13.61 0.91 22.32
CA GLU A 316 -14.27 -0.39 22.10
C GLU A 316 -15.79 -0.26 21.90
N SER A 317 -16.41 0.82 22.40
CA SER A 317 -17.85 1.07 22.18
C SER A 317 -18.14 1.57 20.76
N GLN A 318 -17.22 2.27 20.09
CA GLN A 318 -17.46 2.97 18.84
C GLN A 318 -16.88 2.29 17.61
N VAL A 319 -15.78 1.55 17.75
CA VAL A 319 -15.06 0.89 16.65
C VAL A 319 -14.63 -0.51 17.03
N ASP A 320 -14.39 -1.35 16.04
CA ASP A 320 -13.67 -2.62 16.22
C ASP A 320 -12.18 -2.34 16.08
N ILE A 321 -11.43 -2.51 17.19
CA ILE A 321 -9.98 -2.37 17.18
C ILE A 321 -9.38 -3.66 16.67
N MET A 322 -8.63 -3.59 15.58
CA MET A 322 -8.04 -4.77 14.94
C MET A 322 -6.56 -4.60 14.63
N LEU A 323 -5.86 -5.72 14.50
CA LEU A 323 -4.49 -5.69 14.03
C LEU A 323 -4.43 -5.22 12.58
N LEU A 324 -3.33 -4.56 12.19
CA LEU A 324 -3.18 -4.06 10.82
C LEU A 324 -3.31 -5.18 9.77
N ARG A 325 -2.80 -6.39 10.03
CA ARG A 325 -2.94 -7.52 9.11
C ARG A 325 -4.40 -7.82 8.79
N ASP A 326 -5.25 -7.83 9.82
CA ASP A 326 -6.66 -8.17 9.66
C ASP A 326 -7.40 -7.06 8.90
N LEU A 327 -7.02 -5.79 9.15
CA LEU A 327 -7.51 -4.66 8.36
C LEU A 327 -7.07 -4.75 6.89
N TYR A 328 -5.81 -5.11 6.64
CA TYR A 328 -5.28 -5.26 5.29
C TYR A 328 -6.01 -6.36 4.50
N GLU A 329 -6.36 -7.48 5.15
CA GLU A 329 -7.08 -8.58 4.51
C GLU A 329 -8.50 -8.18 4.08
N ILE A 330 -9.24 -7.47 4.93
CA ILE A 330 -10.63 -7.09 4.66
C ILE A 330 -10.77 -5.85 3.75
N TYR A 331 -9.71 -5.04 3.61
CA TYR A 331 -9.72 -3.87 2.75
C TYR A 331 -9.66 -4.29 1.28
N ASN A 332 -10.72 -4.00 0.53
CA ASN A 332 -10.84 -4.27 -0.92
C ASN A 332 -10.62 -3.02 -1.75
#